data_37e4eef8291c82e5b8699cf746763192
#
_entry.id   37e4eef8291c82e5b8699cf746763192
#
_cell.length_a   1.000
_cell.length_b   1.000
_cell.length_c   1.000
_cell.angle_alpha   90.00
_cell.angle_beta   90.00
_cell.angle_gamma   90.00
#
_symmetry.space_group_name_H-M   'P 1'
#
loop_
_entity.id
_entity.type
_entity.pdbx_description
1 polymer ?
#
loop_
_entity_poly.entity_id
_entity_poly.type
_entity_poly.pdbx_seq_one_letter_code
_entity_poly.pdbx_strand_id
1 'polypeptide(L)'
;YIFPPKPSMRLITDIFQYCSKNIPRWNTISVSGYHIREAGSTAAQEVAFTIADGIAYVEAAIKVGLNVDDFAPRVSFFFNSHNDLFEEVGKFRAARRLWAKIMKERFHAKNPKSMKMRFHTQTGGSTLTAQQPDNNIARVTIQTLAAVLGGTQSLHTNSRDEALALPSEDSVRIALRTQQIVAYESGVCNTIDPLAGSYFIESTTNQIEEKAIEYISQIDELGGMVEAIEKGYVQKQIQDSAYKYQKQIENEERIIVGLNKFVTEKESHRNLLKVDESVERLQVEKLKKIKQERDNHKVKIALKKVRE
;
A
#
# COMPACT_ATOMS: atom_id res chain seq x y z
N TYR A 1 6.39 -9.16 10.27
CA TYR A 1 5.09 -9.76 10.66
C TYR A 1 5.20 -10.37 12.06
N ILE A 2 4.11 -10.26 12.83
CA ILE A 2 4.06 -10.84 14.19
C ILE A 2 3.77 -12.35 14.11
N PHE A 3 2.95 -12.74 13.14
CA PHE A 3 2.57 -14.14 12.92
C PHE A 3 3.05 -14.64 11.54
N PRO A 4 3.47 -15.92 11.42
CA PRO A 4 3.75 -16.53 10.14
C PRO A 4 2.50 -16.61 9.25
N PRO A 5 2.63 -16.88 7.91
CA PRO A 5 1.51 -16.83 6.98
C PRO A 5 0.30 -17.70 7.37
N LYS A 6 0.50 -18.97 7.70
CA LYS A 6 -0.61 -19.90 8.03
C LYS A 6 -1.44 -19.48 9.25
N PRO A 7 -0.83 -19.12 10.42
CA PRO A 7 -1.61 -18.56 11.54
C PRO A 7 -2.29 -17.23 11.20
N SER A 8 -1.68 -16.37 10.37
CA SER A 8 -2.29 -15.11 9.90
C SER A 8 -3.56 -15.38 9.10
N MET A 9 -3.55 -16.38 8.21
CA MET A 9 -4.73 -16.75 7.42
C MET A 9 -5.91 -17.20 8.29
N ARG A 10 -5.63 -17.93 9.39
CA ARG A 10 -6.67 -18.29 10.36
C ARG A 10 -7.30 -17.05 11.01
N LEU A 11 -6.48 -16.13 11.50
CA LEU A 11 -6.99 -14.89 12.13
C LEU A 11 -7.85 -14.07 11.16
N ILE A 12 -7.45 -13.99 9.88
CA ILE A 12 -8.19 -13.28 8.85
C ILE A 12 -9.56 -13.92 8.61
N THR A 13 -9.64 -15.23 8.53
CA THR A 13 -10.93 -15.94 8.34
C THR A 13 -11.84 -15.77 9.55
N ASP A 14 -11.31 -15.84 10.76
CA ASP A 14 -12.08 -15.61 11.99
C ASP A 14 -12.65 -14.17 12.01
N ILE A 15 -11.85 -13.18 11.60
CA ILE A 15 -12.29 -11.77 11.48
C ILE A 15 -13.39 -11.65 10.42
N PHE A 16 -13.24 -12.27 9.25
CA PHE A 16 -14.27 -12.25 8.21
C PHE A 16 -15.59 -12.82 8.70
N GLN A 17 -15.58 -14.00 9.34
CA GLN A 17 -16.77 -14.63 9.90
C GLN A 17 -17.45 -13.77 10.97
N TYR A 18 -16.67 -13.21 11.87
CA TYR A 18 -17.19 -12.34 12.93
C TYR A 18 -17.80 -11.06 12.37
N CYS A 19 -17.07 -10.37 11.50
CA CYS A 19 -17.48 -9.07 10.97
C CYS A 19 -18.68 -9.18 10.04
N SER A 20 -18.77 -10.21 9.22
CA SER A 20 -19.92 -10.42 8.33
C SER A 20 -21.24 -10.52 9.11
N LYS A 21 -21.22 -11.08 10.31
CA LYS A 21 -22.42 -11.24 11.16
C LYS A 21 -22.66 -10.06 12.10
N ASN A 22 -21.60 -9.56 12.75
CA ASN A 22 -21.72 -8.64 13.88
C ASN A 22 -21.42 -7.19 13.52
N ILE A 23 -20.57 -6.95 12.51
CA ILE A 23 -20.12 -5.60 12.11
C ILE A 23 -20.10 -5.48 10.58
N PRO A 24 -21.24 -5.59 9.88
CA PRO A 24 -21.30 -5.73 8.42
C PRO A 24 -20.79 -4.52 7.63
N ARG A 25 -20.54 -3.38 8.30
CA ARG A 25 -19.94 -2.19 7.68
C ARG A 25 -18.44 -2.07 7.88
N TRP A 26 -17.82 -2.97 8.64
CA TRP A 26 -16.38 -2.96 8.90
C TRP A 26 -15.61 -3.45 7.68
N ASN A 27 -14.56 -2.73 7.31
CA ASN A 27 -13.59 -3.21 6.31
C ASN A 27 -12.67 -4.23 7.00
N THR A 28 -12.84 -5.48 6.65
CA THR A 28 -12.22 -6.61 7.36
C THR A 28 -10.72 -6.70 7.13
N ILE A 29 -10.27 -6.29 5.95
CA ILE A 29 -8.87 -6.32 5.56
C ILE A 29 -8.55 -5.22 4.54
N SER A 30 -7.33 -4.71 4.60
CA SER A 30 -6.70 -3.94 3.54
C SER A 30 -5.55 -4.77 2.97
N VAL A 31 -5.71 -5.22 1.73
CA VAL A 31 -4.69 -6.00 1.02
C VAL A 31 -3.62 -5.02 0.54
N SER A 32 -2.41 -5.13 1.10
CA SER A 32 -1.39 -4.11 0.92
C SER A 32 -0.27 -4.52 -0.03
N GLY A 33 -0.13 -3.79 -1.14
CA GLY A 33 1.02 -3.82 -2.05
C GLY A 33 2.06 -2.75 -1.73
N TYR A 34 1.71 -1.73 -0.95
CA TYR A 34 2.60 -0.61 -0.65
C TYR A 34 3.99 -1.06 -0.17
N HIS A 35 4.05 -1.89 0.85
CA HIS A 35 5.32 -2.38 1.41
C HIS A 35 6.10 -3.26 0.43
N ILE A 36 5.42 -3.95 -0.49
CA ILE A 36 6.04 -4.75 -1.56
C ILE A 36 6.78 -3.82 -2.53
N ARG A 37 6.14 -2.71 -2.91
CA ARG A 37 6.74 -1.70 -3.80
C ARG A 37 7.90 -0.96 -3.10
N GLU A 38 7.74 -0.60 -1.84
CA GLU A 38 8.79 0.02 -1.01
C GLU A 38 10.04 -0.89 -0.87
N ALA A 39 9.84 -2.20 -0.87
CA ALA A 39 10.94 -3.18 -0.86
C ALA A 39 11.64 -3.33 -2.22
N GLY A 40 11.19 -2.64 -3.27
CA GLY A 40 11.85 -2.57 -4.58
C GLY A 40 11.23 -3.43 -5.68
N SER A 41 9.98 -3.87 -5.53
CA SER A 41 9.27 -4.55 -6.63
C SER A 41 8.95 -3.60 -7.79
N THR A 42 8.72 -4.15 -8.97
CA THR A 42 8.19 -3.40 -10.13
C THR A 42 6.69 -3.11 -9.96
N ALA A 43 6.14 -2.23 -10.79
CA ALA A 43 4.70 -1.94 -10.80
C ALA A 43 3.87 -3.20 -11.06
N ALA A 44 4.27 -4.02 -12.01
CA ALA A 44 3.58 -5.28 -12.33
C ALA A 44 3.66 -6.30 -11.19
N GLN A 45 4.79 -6.41 -10.50
CA GLN A 45 4.95 -7.26 -9.33
C GLN A 45 4.10 -6.78 -8.15
N GLU A 46 4.03 -5.45 -7.91
CA GLU A 46 3.14 -4.90 -6.88
C GLU A 46 1.69 -5.31 -7.14
N VAL A 47 1.19 -5.14 -8.38
CA VAL A 47 -0.17 -5.56 -8.75
C VAL A 47 -0.35 -7.06 -8.56
N ALA A 48 0.57 -7.85 -9.10
CA ALA A 48 0.48 -9.31 -9.08
C ALA A 48 0.43 -9.88 -7.66
N PHE A 49 1.39 -9.48 -6.82
CA PHE A 49 1.51 -10.01 -5.46
C PHE A 49 0.37 -9.53 -4.56
N THR A 50 -0.03 -8.27 -4.71
CA THR A 50 -1.20 -7.73 -3.98
C THR A 50 -2.49 -8.47 -4.37
N ILE A 51 -2.71 -8.71 -5.66
CA ILE A 51 -3.89 -9.45 -6.10
C ILE A 51 -3.82 -10.91 -5.68
N ALA A 52 -2.64 -11.55 -5.72
CA ALA A 52 -2.45 -12.92 -5.25
C ALA A 52 -2.72 -13.05 -3.74
N ASP A 53 -2.33 -12.06 -2.91
CA ASP A 53 -2.75 -11.98 -1.51
C ASP A 53 -4.27 -11.89 -1.39
N GLY A 54 -4.91 -11.02 -2.18
CA GLY A 54 -6.37 -10.90 -2.23
C GLY A 54 -7.06 -12.21 -2.61
N ILE A 55 -6.54 -12.94 -3.60
CA ILE A 55 -7.01 -14.26 -4.01
C ILE A 55 -6.94 -15.23 -2.83
N ALA A 56 -5.79 -15.30 -2.15
CA ALA A 56 -5.61 -16.20 -1.00
C ALA A 56 -6.61 -15.89 0.14
N TYR A 57 -6.90 -14.63 0.40
CA TYR A 57 -7.89 -14.24 1.40
C TYR A 57 -9.32 -14.62 1.00
N VAL A 58 -9.69 -14.44 -0.26
CA VAL A 58 -11.01 -14.83 -0.77
C VAL A 58 -11.17 -16.34 -0.74
N GLU A 59 -10.18 -17.11 -1.17
CA GLU A 59 -10.18 -18.58 -1.12
C GLU A 59 -10.32 -19.10 0.31
N ALA A 60 -9.57 -18.51 1.25
CA ALA A 60 -9.64 -18.89 2.66
C ALA A 60 -11.02 -18.60 3.26
N ALA A 61 -11.66 -17.48 2.91
CA ALA A 61 -13.01 -17.14 3.36
C ALA A 61 -14.07 -18.07 2.77
N ILE A 62 -13.99 -18.42 1.50
CA ILE A 62 -14.89 -19.37 0.84
C ILE A 62 -14.73 -20.77 1.46
N LYS A 63 -13.49 -21.20 1.71
CA LYS A 63 -13.20 -22.51 2.33
C LYS A 63 -13.84 -22.70 3.70
N VAL A 64 -14.05 -21.63 4.46
CA VAL A 64 -14.77 -21.67 5.75
C VAL A 64 -16.27 -21.44 5.62
N GLY A 65 -16.81 -21.48 4.38
CA GLY A 65 -18.24 -21.46 4.10
C GLY A 65 -18.86 -20.07 3.93
N LEU A 66 -18.07 -19.01 3.78
CA LEU A 66 -18.60 -17.67 3.51
C LEU A 66 -18.95 -17.51 2.02
N ASN A 67 -20.08 -16.85 1.74
CA ASN A 67 -20.42 -16.44 0.39
C ASN A 67 -19.56 -15.23 -0.01
N VAL A 68 -18.98 -15.25 -1.21
CA VAL A 68 -18.10 -14.19 -1.71
C VAL A 68 -18.77 -12.81 -1.69
N ASP A 69 -20.05 -12.73 -2.01
CA ASP A 69 -20.79 -11.46 -2.08
C ASP A 69 -21.13 -10.88 -0.70
N ASP A 70 -20.98 -11.64 0.39
CA ASP A 70 -21.22 -11.17 1.75
C ASP A 70 -20.02 -10.40 2.32
N PHE A 71 -18.79 -10.77 1.96
CA PHE A 71 -17.58 -10.15 2.50
C PHE A 71 -16.76 -9.36 1.48
N ALA A 72 -16.69 -9.77 0.21
CA ALA A 72 -15.85 -9.12 -0.80
C ALA A 72 -16.14 -7.62 -1.02
N PRO A 73 -17.39 -7.11 -0.88
CA PRO A 73 -17.65 -5.68 -0.92
C PRO A 73 -16.91 -4.86 0.16
N ARG A 74 -16.34 -5.52 1.18
CA ARG A 74 -15.60 -4.90 2.29
C ARG A 74 -14.08 -5.06 2.19
N VAL A 75 -13.61 -5.84 1.24
CA VAL A 75 -12.17 -5.91 0.94
C VAL A 75 -11.72 -4.58 0.36
N SER A 76 -10.64 -4.05 0.89
CA SER A 76 -9.97 -2.85 0.39
C SER A 76 -8.51 -3.14 0.09
N PHE A 77 -7.87 -2.24 -0.64
CA PHE A 77 -6.48 -2.40 -1.07
C PHE A 77 -5.65 -1.19 -0.67
N PHE A 78 -4.34 -1.37 -0.71
CA PHE A 78 -3.39 -0.31 -0.44
C PHE A 78 -2.20 -0.42 -1.39
N PHE A 79 -1.98 0.60 -2.21
CA PHE A 79 -0.91 0.66 -3.20
C PHE A 79 0.04 1.82 -2.96
N ASN A 80 1.26 1.67 -3.49
CA ASN A 80 2.23 2.73 -3.62
C ASN A 80 1.90 3.62 -4.84
N SER A 81 2.41 4.85 -4.86
CA SER A 81 2.51 5.68 -6.07
C SER A 81 3.94 6.17 -6.23
N HIS A 82 4.61 5.67 -7.27
CA HIS A 82 6.01 5.94 -7.58
C HIS A 82 6.16 7.16 -8.53
N ASN A 83 7.38 7.48 -8.96
CA ASN A 83 7.67 8.69 -9.75
C ASN A 83 7.28 8.61 -11.23
N ASP A 84 7.14 7.42 -11.81
CA ASP A 84 6.74 7.29 -13.21
C ASP A 84 5.22 7.48 -13.35
N LEU A 85 4.84 8.71 -13.71
CA LEU A 85 3.44 9.14 -13.78
C LEU A 85 2.57 8.19 -14.60
N PHE A 86 3.02 7.83 -15.77
CA PHE A 86 2.20 7.06 -16.70
C PHE A 86 2.18 5.57 -16.36
N GLU A 87 3.30 5.02 -15.88
CA GLU A 87 3.33 3.65 -15.36
C GLU A 87 2.36 3.49 -14.18
N GLU A 88 2.37 4.43 -13.25
CA GLU A 88 1.50 4.38 -12.06
C GLU A 88 0.02 4.50 -12.42
N VAL A 89 -0.34 5.40 -13.34
CA VAL A 89 -1.73 5.49 -13.84
C VAL A 89 -2.15 4.17 -14.51
N GLY A 90 -1.30 3.61 -15.38
CA GLY A 90 -1.53 2.31 -16.01
C GLY A 90 -1.65 1.18 -14.99
N LYS A 91 -0.81 1.19 -13.95
CA LYS A 91 -0.83 0.23 -12.84
C LYS A 91 -2.19 0.20 -12.11
N PHE A 92 -2.70 1.36 -11.71
CA PHE A 92 -3.99 1.44 -11.01
C PHE A 92 -5.16 1.01 -11.90
N ARG A 93 -5.11 1.32 -13.19
CA ARG A 93 -6.10 0.87 -14.19
C ARG A 93 -6.04 -0.65 -14.37
N ALA A 94 -4.85 -1.22 -14.53
CA ALA A 94 -4.62 -2.66 -14.65
C ALA A 94 -5.10 -3.41 -13.39
N ALA A 95 -4.76 -2.92 -12.21
CA ALA A 95 -5.16 -3.55 -10.94
C ALA A 95 -6.69 -3.64 -10.81
N ARG A 96 -7.43 -2.54 -11.08
CA ARG A 96 -8.90 -2.55 -11.02
C ARG A 96 -9.52 -3.51 -12.03
N ARG A 97 -9.01 -3.50 -13.26
CA ARG A 97 -9.53 -4.36 -14.35
C ARG A 97 -9.28 -5.85 -14.04
N LEU A 98 -8.07 -6.18 -13.61
CA LEU A 98 -7.67 -7.53 -13.30
C LEU A 98 -8.46 -8.09 -12.08
N TRP A 99 -8.59 -7.30 -11.01
CA TRP A 99 -9.40 -7.70 -9.86
C TRP A 99 -10.85 -7.98 -10.25
N ALA A 100 -11.47 -7.12 -11.05
CA ALA A 100 -12.84 -7.31 -11.51
C ALA A 100 -13.01 -8.60 -12.31
N LYS A 101 -12.06 -8.93 -13.20
CA LYS A 101 -12.04 -10.20 -13.96
C LYS A 101 -11.93 -11.39 -13.03
N ILE A 102 -10.98 -11.38 -12.10
CA ILE A 102 -10.76 -12.47 -11.14
C ILE A 102 -12.01 -12.73 -10.29
N MET A 103 -12.59 -11.66 -9.73
CA MET A 103 -13.80 -11.81 -8.91
C MET A 103 -14.97 -12.37 -9.70
N LYS A 104 -15.13 -11.97 -10.97
CA LYS A 104 -16.19 -12.46 -11.83
C LYS A 104 -15.93 -13.89 -12.32
N GLU A 105 -14.74 -14.18 -12.81
CA GLU A 105 -14.44 -15.41 -13.54
C GLU A 105 -13.96 -16.55 -12.62
N ARG A 106 -13.10 -16.26 -11.63
CA ARG A 106 -12.56 -17.25 -10.69
C ARG A 106 -13.50 -17.49 -9.51
N PHE A 107 -14.09 -16.44 -8.96
CA PHE A 107 -14.92 -16.53 -7.74
C PHE A 107 -16.42 -16.42 -8.00
N HIS A 108 -16.84 -16.21 -9.24
CA HIS A 108 -18.24 -16.16 -9.65
C HIS A 108 -19.10 -15.16 -8.86
N ALA A 109 -18.47 -14.04 -8.43
CA ALA A 109 -19.16 -12.96 -7.73
C ALA A 109 -20.27 -12.37 -8.61
N LYS A 110 -21.45 -12.17 -8.02
CA LYS A 110 -22.64 -11.63 -8.69
C LYS A 110 -22.89 -10.17 -8.36
N ASN A 111 -22.48 -9.75 -7.16
CA ASN A 111 -22.63 -8.37 -6.72
C ASN A 111 -21.56 -7.47 -7.37
N PRO A 112 -21.95 -6.43 -8.13
CA PRO A 112 -20.98 -5.50 -8.73
C PRO A 112 -20.04 -4.85 -7.70
N LYS A 113 -20.45 -4.70 -6.45
CA LYS A 113 -19.60 -4.16 -5.38
C LYS A 113 -18.46 -5.10 -5.01
N SER A 114 -18.64 -6.42 -5.16
CA SER A 114 -17.59 -7.41 -4.93
C SER A 114 -16.48 -7.37 -5.96
N MET A 115 -16.79 -6.88 -7.18
CA MET A 115 -15.84 -6.75 -8.28
C MET A 115 -15.07 -5.42 -8.26
N LYS A 116 -15.51 -4.44 -7.45
CA LYS A 116 -14.86 -3.12 -7.37
C LYS A 116 -13.64 -3.18 -6.46
N MET A 117 -12.49 -2.80 -6.99
CA MET A 117 -11.30 -2.55 -6.18
C MET A 117 -11.35 -1.14 -5.61
N ARG A 118 -11.48 -1.03 -4.30
CA ARG A 118 -11.34 0.23 -3.56
C ARG A 118 -9.96 0.24 -2.92
N PHE A 119 -9.21 1.32 -3.10
CA PHE A 119 -7.84 1.36 -2.59
C PHE A 119 -7.44 2.72 -2.04
N HIS A 120 -6.60 2.66 -1.04
CA HIS A 120 -5.78 3.77 -0.56
C HIS A 120 -4.47 3.80 -1.33
N THR A 121 -3.92 4.98 -1.53
CA THR A 121 -2.57 5.15 -2.08
C THR A 121 -1.72 5.98 -1.13
N GLN A 122 -0.48 5.55 -0.94
CA GLN A 122 0.56 6.38 -0.34
C GLN A 122 1.65 6.62 -1.37
N THR A 123 2.17 7.84 -1.42
CA THR A 123 3.32 8.19 -2.26
C THR A 123 4.55 7.38 -1.85
N GLY A 124 5.42 7.07 -2.80
CA GLY A 124 6.56 6.17 -2.59
C GLY A 124 7.65 6.78 -1.72
N GLY A 125 7.79 6.34 -0.48
CA GLY A 125 8.83 6.79 0.45
C GLY A 125 10.23 6.42 -0.03
N SER A 126 10.40 5.23 -0.59
CA SER A 126 11.68 4.73 -1.13
C SER A 126 12.24 5.55 -2.30
N THR A 127 11.42 6.42 -2.91
CA THR A 127 11.84 7.32 -3.98
C THR A 127 12.43 8.64 -3.48
N LEU A 128 12.23 8.95 -2.20
CA LEU A 128 12.63 10.21 -1.61
C LEU A 128 14.08 10.14 -1.13
N THR A 129 14.80 11.24 -1.28
CA THR A 129 16.23 11.28 -1.01
C THR A 129 16.53 12.16 0.20
N ALA A 130 17.56 11.79 0.97
CA ALA A 130 18.12 12.61 2.03
C ALA A 130 18.83 13.86 1.44
N GLN A 131 19.38 13.71 0.23
CA GLN A 131 20.02 14.77 -0.52
C GLN A 131 18.96 15.72 -1.11
N GLN A 132 19.17 17.01 -0.97
CA GLN A 132 18.29 18.07 -1.50
C GLN A 132 16.81 17.78 -1.16
N PRO A 133 16.44 17.69 0.14
CA PRO A 133 15.13 17.18 0.57
C PRO A 133 13.96 18.02 0.07
N ASP A 134 14.14 19.29 -0.27
CA ASP A 134 13.08 20.12 -0.83
C ASP A 134 12.63 19.66 -2.22
N ASN A 135 13.50 18.96 -2.99
CA ASN A 135 13.11 18.33 -4.25
C ASN A 135 12.09 17.19 -4.05
N ASN A 136 12.00 16.63 -2.85
CA ASN A 136 10.99 15.61 -2.53
C ASN A 136 9.57 16.17 -2.63
N ILE A 137 9.35 17.47 -2.45
CA ILE A 137 8.04 18.11 -2.66
C ILE A 137 7.57 17.91 -4.10
N ALA A 138 8.47 18.13 -5.08
CA ALA A 138 8.16 17.93 -6.50
C ALA A 138 7.88 16.44 -6.80
N ARG A 139 8.69 15.51 -6.23
CA ARG A 139 8.47 14.06 -6.40
C ARG A 139 7.11 13.64 -5.86
N VAL A 140 6.79 14.04 -4.64
CA VAL A 140 5.50 13.75 -4.00
C VAL A 140 4.33 14.35 -4.78
N THR A 141 4.49 15.54 -5.37
CA THR A 141 3.47 16.15 -6.22
C THR A 141 3.17 15.31 -7.47
N ILE A 142 4.21 14.81 -8.16
CA ILE A 142 4.05 13.93 -9.33
C ILE A 142 3.36 12.62 -8.94
N GLN A 143 3.78 12.00 -7.84
CA GLN A 143 3.19 10.77 -7.30
C GLN A 143 1.72 10.97 -6.90
N THR A 144 1.41 12.12 -6.32
CA THR A 144 0.04 12.52 -5.95
C THR A 144 -0.84 12.64 -7.20
N LEU A 145 -0.35 13.29 -8.26
CA LEU A 145 -1.04 13.39 -9.55
C LEU A 145 -1.28 12.00 -10.15
N ALA A 146 -0.28 11.12 -10.13
CA ALA A 146 -0.42 9.75 -10.61
C ALA A 146 -1.53 8.99 -9.86
N ALA A 147 -1.56 9.09 -8.52
CA ALA A 147 -2.58 8.45 -7.70
C ALA A 147 -3.99 8.97 -8.00
N VAL A 148 -4.16 10.29 -8.14
CA VAL A 148 -5.45 10.93 -8.43
C VAL A 148 -5.93 10.56 -9.83
N LEU A 149 -5.08 10.70 -10.85
CA LEU A 149 -5.38 10.30 -12.23
C LEU A 149 -5.61 8.79 -12.35
N GLY A 150 -4.96 8.00 -11.51
CA GLY A 150 -5.15 6.57 -11.37
C GLY A 150 -6.43 6.15 -10.65
N GLY A 151 -7.17 7.09 -10.04
CA GLY A 151 -8.49 6.85 -9.44
C GLY A 151 -8.46 6.30 -8.02
N THR A 152 -7.49 6.70 -7.19
CA THR A 152 -7.46 6.36 -5.75
C THR A 152 -8.66 6.94 -4.98
N GLN A 153 -9.13 6.24 -3.93
CA GLN A 153 -10.24 6.72 -3.09
C GLN A 153 -9.75 7.49 -1.87
N SER A 154 -8.53 7.26 -1.42
CA SER A 154 -7.88 8.03 -0.37
C SER A 154 -6.38 8.10 -0.61
N LEU A 155 -5.72 9.12 -0.08
CA LEU A 155 -4.34 9.42 -0.39
C LEU A 155 -3.57 9.87 0.84
N HIS A 156 -2.36 9.35 1.01
CA HIS A 156 -1.33 9.85 1.90
C HIS A 156 -0.15 10.41 1.08
N THR A 157 0.32 11.59 1.44
CA THR A 157 1.52 12.21 0.88
C THR A 157 2.64 12.19 1.91
N ASN A 158 3.78 11.59 1.56
CA ASN A 158 4.96 11.62 2.40
C ASN A 158 5.51 13.05 2.51
N SER A 159 6.13 13.35 3.62
CA SER A 159 6.76 14.66 3.83
C SER A 159 8.15 14.73 3.19
N ARG A 160 8.63 15.95 2.96
CA ARG A 160 9.93 16.19 2.30
C ARG A 160 11.12 15.61 3.06
N ASP A 161 10.99 15.43 4.37
CA ASP A 161 12.02 14.92 5.28
C ASP A 161 11.91 13.40 5.56
N GLU A 162 11.07 12.68 4.80
CA GLU A 162 10.81 11.24 4.94
C GLU A 162 12.09 10.39 4.98
N ALA A 163 13.10 10.74 4.17
CA ALA A 163 14.37 10.01 4.13
C ALA A 163 15.34 10.37 5.29
N LEU A 164 14.97 11.34 6.16
CA LEU A 164 15.84 11.88 7.19
C LEU A 164 15.34 11.62 8.60
N ALA A 165 14.03 11.80 8.84
CA ALA A 165 13.42 11.74 10.16
C ALA A 165 11.90 11.59 10.06
N LEU A 166 11.24 11.45 11.21
CA LEU A 166 9.81 11.70 11.31
C LEU A 166 9.51 13.15 10.95
N PRO A 167 8.35 13.42 10.32
CA PRO A 167 8.07 14.73 9.76
C PRO A 167 7.97 15.82 10.83
N SER A 168 8.61 16.95 10.57
CA SER A 168 8.39 18.18 11.32
C SER A 168 7.00 18.78 11.02
N GLU A 169 6.50 19.68 11.87
CA GLU A 169 5.20 20.32 11.66
C GLU A 169 5.12 21.05 10.30
N ASP A 170 6.19 21.74 9.90
CA ASP A 170 6.26 22.40 8.60
C ASP A 170 6.22 21.41 7.45
N SER A 171 6.93 20.28 7.57
CA SER A 171 6.95 19.23 6.56
C SER A 171 5.58 18.56 6.40
N VAL A 172 4.89 18.28 7.50
CA VAL A 172 3.51 17.76 7.48
C VAL A 172 2.58 18.76 6.81
N ARG A 173 2.70 20.06 7.14
CA ARG A 173 1.88 21.10 6.53
C ARG A 173 2.07 21.16 5.02
N ILE A 174 3.30 21.11 4.53
CA ILE A 174 3.61 21.07 3.10
C ILE A 174 2.99 19.84 2.44
N ALA A 175 3.15 18.66 3.05
CA ALA A 175 2.58 17.41 2.53
C ALA A 175 1.05 17.48 2.38
N LEU A 176 0.34 18.04 3.39
CA LEU A 176 -1.10 18.28 3.32
C LEU A 176 -1.48 19.32 2.26
N ARG A 177 -0.72 20.41 2.14
CA ARG A 177 -0.95 21.44 1.13
C ARG A 177 -0.74 20.90 -0.28
N THR A 178 0.19 19.99 -0.50
CA THR A 178 0.39 19.31 -1.79
C THR A 178 -0.92 18.63 -2.24
N GLN A 179 -1.60 17.89 -1.37
CA GLN A 179 -2.91 17.30 -1.70
C GLN A 179 -3.95 18.35 -2.04
N GLN A 180 -3.99 19.44 -1.26
CA GLN A 180 -4.98 20.51 -1.46
C GLN A 180 -4.74 21.28 -2.76
N ILE A 181 -3.48 21.58 -3.11
CA ILE A 181 -3.12 22.21 -4.39
C ILE A 181 -3.57 21.31 -5.55
N VAL A 182 -3.27 20.02 -5.50
CA VAL A 182 -3.72 19.07 -6.53
C VAL A 182 -5.25 19.02 -6.62
N ALA A 183 -5.96 19.05 -5.49
CA ALA A 183 -7.41 18.97 -5.46
C ALA A 183 -8.10 20.24 -5.98
N TYR A 184 -7.59 21.44 -5.63
CA TYR A 184 -8.29 22.70 -5.85
C TYR A 184 -7.74 23.55 -6.99
N GLU A 185 -6.44 23.40 -7.36
CA GLU A 185 -5.80 24.30 -8.31
C GLU A 185 -5.45 23.62 -9.63
N SER A 186 -5.32 22.28 -9.67
CA SER A 186 -4.83 21.56 -10.85
C SER A 186 -5.91 21.21 -11.88
N GLY A 187 -7.19 21.23 -11.49
CA GLY A 187 -8.30 20.82 -12.35
C GLY A 187 -8.46 19.31 -12.53
N VAL A 188 -7.59 18.45 -11.99
CA VAL A 188 -7.66 16.99 -12.17
C VAL A 188 -8.93 16.36 -11.55
N CYS A 189 -9.56 17.03 -10.59
CA CYS A 189 -10.80 16.58 -9.96
C CYS A 189 -12.06 16.91 -10.76
N ASN A 190 -11.94 17.62 -11.88
CA ASN A 190 -13.10 18.04 -12.70
C ASN A 190 -13.62 16.91 -13.61
N THR A 191 -12.86 15.84 -13.78
CA THR A 191 -13.22 14.73 -14.65
C THR A 191 -12.70 13.39 -14.08
N ILE A 192 -13.21 12.29 -14.64
CA ILE A 192 -12.83 10.93 -14.27
C ILE A 192 -12.03 10.32 -15.42
N ASP A 193 -10.88 9.70 -15.08
CA ASP A 193 -10.02 8.95 -16.01
C ASP A 193 -9.68 9.74 -17.31
N PRO A 194 -9.12 10.97 -17.19
CA PRO A 194 -8.92 11.85 -18.34
C PRO A 194 -7.88 11.33 -19.35
N LEU A 195 -7.09 10.32 -18.95
CA LEU A 195 -6.09 9.69 -19.82
C LEU A 195 -6.60 8.45 -20.54
N ALA A 196 -7.87 8.07 -20.33
CA ALA A 196 -8.50 6.96 -21.02
C ALA A 196 -8.50 7.20 -22.55
N GLY A 197 -8.19 6.16 -23.32
CA GLY A 197 -8.09 6.22 -24.78
C GLY A 197 -6.75 6.73 -25.31
N SER A 198 -5.84 7.20 -24.46
CA SER A 198 -4.45 7.43 -24.88
C SER A 198 -3.81 6.10 -25.26
N TYR A 199 -3.29 5.99 -26.47
CA TYR A 199 -2.63 4.77 -26.95
C TYR A 199 -1.52 4.29 -26.00
N PHE A 200 -0.74 5.20 -25.46
CA PHE A 200 0.33 4.88 -24.52
C PHE A 200 -0.21 4.33 -23.20
N ILE A 201 -1.20 4.97 -22.61
CA ILE A 201 -1.81 4.55 -21.35
C ILE A 201 -2.51 3.21 -21.49
N GLU A 202 -3.27 3.00 -22.57
CA GLU A 202 -3.93 1.71 -22.81
C GLU A 202 -2.91 0.59 -23.03
N SER A 203 -1.83 0.84 -23.80
CA SER A 203 -0.74 -0.11 -23.98
C SER A 203 -0.04 -0.44 -22.67
N THR A 204 0.34 0.57 -21.86
CA THR A 204 0.98 0.38 -20.56
C THR A 204 0.08 -0.40 -19.60
N THR A 205 -1.22 -0.07 -19.58
CA THR A 205 -2.21 -0.79 -18.77
C THR A 205 -2.26 -2.28 -19.14
N ASN A 206 -2.27 -2.60 -20.45
CA ASN A 206 -2.30 -3.97 -20.95
C ASN A 206 -1.02 -4.72 -20.58
N GLN A 207 0.15 -4.13 -20.80
CA GLN A 207 1.44 -4.74 -20.48
C GLN A 207 1.59 -5.06 -18.99
N ILE A 208 1.15 -4.15 -18.11
CA ILE A 208 1.17 -4.38 -16.66
C ILE A 208 0.21 -5.51 -16.28
N GLU A 209 -1.00 -5.54 -16.85
CA GLU A 209 -1.97 -6.60 -16.60
C GLU A 209 -1.46 -7.95 -17.06
N GLU A 210 -0.94 -8.06 -18.28
CA GLU A 210 -0.37 -9.29 -18.85
C GLU A 210 0.77 -9.81 -17.96
N LYS A 211 1.68 -8.92 -17.58
CA LYS A 211 2.80 -9.28 -16.72
C LYS A 211 2.37 -9.70 -15.31
N ALA A 212 1.33 -9.06 -14.77
CA ALA A 212 0.77 -9.44 -13.47
C ALA A 212 0.09 -10.81 -13.55
N ILE A 213 -0.60 -11.14 -14.64
CA ILE A 213 -1.19 -12.46 -14.87
C ILE A 213 -0.11 -13.55 -14.93
N GLU A 214 1.03 -13.31 -15.60
CA GLU A 214 2.15 -14.24 -15.62
C GLU A 214 2.64 -14.58 -14.19
N TYR A 215 2.85 -13.56 -13.34
CA TYR A 215 3.25 -13.78 -11.94
C TYR A 215 2.19 -14.53 -11.13
N ILE A 216 0.92 -14.18 -11.29
CA ILE A 216 -0.18 -14.87 -10.60
C ILE A 216 -0.25 -16.34 -11.02
N SER A 217 -0.09 -16.64 -12.32
CA SER A 217 -0.06 -18.02 -12.81
C SER A 217 1.08 -18.84 -12.20
N GLN A 218 2.28 -18.25 -12.10
CA GLN A 218 3.41 -18.89 -11.43
C GLN A 218 3.16 -19.14 -9.94
N ILE A 219 2.50 -18.21 -9.27
CA ILE A 219 2.09 -18.35 -7.86
C ILE A 219 1.07 -19.47 -7.71
N ASP A 220 0.09 -19.55 -8.61
CA ASP A 220 -0.91 -20.64 -8.62
C ASP A 220 -0.26 -22.02 -8.83
N GLU A 221 0.71 -22.14 -9.75
CA GLU A 221 1.50 -23.38 -9.97
C GLU A 221 2.32 -23.79 -8.73
N LEU A 222 2.76 -22.81 -7.91
CA LEU A 222 3.46 -23.07 -6.66
C LEU A 222 2.54 -23.54 -5.53
N GLY A 223 1.23 -23.49 -5.71
CA GLY A 223 0.20 -23.84 -4.71
C GLY A 223 -0.45 -22.65 -4.03
N GLY A 224 -0.38 -21.47 -4.64
CA GLY A 224 -0.96 -20.22 -4.16
C GLY A 224 0.02 -19.34 -3.37
N MET A 225 -0.45 -18.15 -2.99
CA MET A 225 0.40 -17.10 -2.42
C MET A 225 1.09 -17.51 -1.11
N VAL A 226 0.40 -18.21 -0.22
CA VAL A 226 0.98 -18.66 1.07
C VAL A 226 2.17 -19.59 0.82
N GLU A 227 2.02 -20.58 -0.05
CA GLU A 227 3.08 -21.53 -0.40
C GLU A 227 4.24 -20.84 -1.18
N ALA A 228 3.91 -19.88 -2.04
CA ALA A 228 4.94 -19.10 -2.76
C ALA A 228 5.80 -18.26 -1.79
N ILE A 229 5.17 -17.67 -0.74
CA ILE A 229 5.88 -16.95 0.32
C ILE A 229 6.74 -17.91 1.14
N GLU A 230 6.22 -19.06 1.57
CA GLU A 230 6.96 -20.05 2.37
C GLU A 230 8.15 -20.64 1.59
N LYS A 231 8.04 -20.77 0.27
CA LYS A 231 9.13 -21.17 -0.63
C LYS A 231 10.13 -20.05 -0.94
N GLY A 232 9.88 -18.82 -0.49
CA GLY A 232 10.74 -17.66 -0.74
C GLY A 232 10.68 -17.09 -2.16
N TYR A 233 9.74 -17.53 -2.98
CA TYR A 233 9.60 -17.09 -4.38
C TYR A 233 9.34 -15.59 -4.47
N VAL A 234 8.35 -15.09 -3.72
CA VAL A 234 7.95 -13.67 -3.74
C VAL A 234 9.11 -12.77 -3.28
N GLN A 235 9.76 -13.15 -2.18
CA GLN A 235 10.89 -12.41 -1.63
C GLN A 235 12.05 -12.33 -2.64
N LYS A 236 12.35 -13.46 -3.31
CA LYS A 236 13.38 -13.48 -4.33
C LYS A 236 13.06 -12.56 -5.51
N GLN A 237 11.84 -12.58 -6.02
CA GLN A 237 11.41 -11.70 -7.12
C GLN A 237 11.55 -10.21 -6.76
N ILE A 238 11.21 -9.84 -5.53
CA ILE A 238 11.38 -8.47 -5.03
C ILE A 238 12.85 -8.10 -4.93
N GLN A 239 13.69 -8.98 -4.34
CA GLN A 239 15.13 -8.75 -4.19
C GLN A 239 15.84 -8.61 -5.52
N ASP A 240 15.54 -9.47 -6.49
CA ASP A 240 16.13 -9.41 -7.84
C ASP A 240 15.78 -8.08 -8.54
N SER A 241 14.55 -7.60 -8.38
CA SER A 241 14.12 -6.31 -8.93
C SER A 241 14.79 -5.12 -8.23
N ALA A 242 14.87 -5.17 -6.90
CA ALA A 242 15.53 -4.13 -6.10
C ALA A 242 17.03 -4.04 -6.45
N TYR A 243 17.69 -5.17 -6.59
CA TYR A 243 19.10 -5.23 -6.99
C TYR A 243 19.33 -4.65 -8.40
N LYS A 244 18.46 -5.01 -9.35
CA LYS A 244 18.53 -4.46 -10.71
C LYS A 244 18.33 -2.94 -10.71
N TYR A 245 17.37 -2.45 -9.94
CA TYR A 245 17.12 -1.01 -9.79
C TYR A 245 18.34 -0.28 -9.20
N GLN A 246 18.94 -0.84 -8.15
CA GLN A 246 20.15 -0.29 -7.53
C GLN A 246 21.32 -0.23 -8.54
N LYS A 247 21.52 -1.28 -9.33
CA LYS A 247 22.56 -1.29 -10.37
C LYS A 247 22.33 -0.24 -11.45
N GLN A 248 21.09 -0.01 -11.86
CA GLN A 248 20.76 1.05 -12.81
C GLN A 248 21.11 2.45 -12.28
N ILE A 249 20.94 2.69 -10.96
CA ILE A 249 21.34 3.94 -10.33
C ILE A 249 22.86 4.07 -10.27
N GLU A 250 23.56 3.01 -9.84
CA GLU A 250 25.04 2.98 -9.76
C GLU A 250 25.71 3.20 -11.12
N ASN A 251 25.13 2.65 -12.18
CA ASN A 251 25.64 2.77 -13.55
C ASN A 251 25.13 4.05 -14.27
N GLU A 252 24.40 4.94 -13.59
CA GLU A 252 23.78 6.14 -14.18
C GLU A 252 22.81 5.86 -15.33
N GLU A 253 22.34 4.62 -15.49
CA GLU A 253 21.26 4.27 -16.41
C GLU A 253 19.91 4.87 -15.95
N ARG A 254 19.79 5.06 -14.64
CA ARG A 254 18.65 5.74 -14.01
C ARG A 254 19.18 6.93 -13.20
N ILE A 255 18.68 8.11 -13.55
CA ILE A 255 19.06 9.35 -12.89
C ILE A 255 18.12 9.66 -11.73
N ILE A 256 18.70 9.91 -10.56
CA ILE A 256 18.01 10.43 -9.38
C ILE A 256 18.65 11.81 -9.06
N VAL A 257 17.88 12.87 -9.28
CA VAL A 257 18.32 14.24 -9.09
C VAL A 257 18.78 14.47 -7.65
N GLY A 258 19.97 15.01 -7.49
CA GLY A 258 20.59 15.28 -6.20
C GLY A 258 21.32 14.06 -5.60
N LEU A 259 21.10 12.84 -6.13
CA LEU A 259 21.76 11.62 -5.64
C LEU A 259 22.94 11.21 -6.52
N ASN A 260 22.71 10.88 -7.80
CA ASN A 260 23.74 10.46 -8.75
C ASN A 260 23.96 11.47 -9.90
N LYS A 261 23.15 12.53 -9.98
CA LYS A 261 23.32 13.66 -10.89
C LYS A 261 22.84 14.95 -10.25
N PHE A 262 23.44 16.08 -10.62
CA PHE A 262 23.15 17.40 -10.05
C PHE A 262 23.39 17.46 -8.53
N VAL A 263 24.45 16.82 -8.08
CA VAL A 263 24.85 16.71 -6.67
C VAL A 263 25.35 18.05 -6.14
N THR A 264 25.05 18.35 -4.86
CA THR A 264 25.55 19.52 -4.15
C THR A 264 26.57 19.08 -3.11
N GLU A 265 27.76 19.70 -3.08
CA GLU A 265 28.89 19.31 -2.21
C GLU A 265 28.61 19.50 -0.71
N LYS A 266 27.81 20.49 -0.33
CA LYS A 266 27.48 20.80 1.07
C LYS A 266 25.98 21.00 1.24
N GLU A 267 25.37 20.15 2.04
CA GLU A 267 23.97 20.26 2.43
C GLU A 267 23.85 20.45 3.94
N SER A 268 22.96 21.35 4.37
CA SER A 268 22.58 21.49 5.76
C SER A 268 21.11 21.14 5.94
N HIS A 269 20.84 20.10 6.73
CA HIS A 269 19.45 19.74 7.08
C HIS A 269 19.01 20.58 8.29
N ARG A 270 18.04 21.46 8.08
CA ARG A 270 17.49 22.33 9.13
C ARG A 270 16.14 21.79 9.60
N ASN A 271 15.88 21.97 10.89
CA ASN A 271 14.56 21.72 11.50
C ASN A 271 14.06 20.26 11.40
N LEU A 272 14.94 19.27 11.48
CA LEU A 272 14.51 17.88 11.62
C LEU A 272 13.89 17.65 13.00
N LEU A 273 12.80 16.86 13.04
CA LEU A 273 12.20 16.43 14.30
C LEU A 273 13.18 15.52 15.04
N LYS A 274 13.48 15.89 16.27
CA LYS A 274 14.18 15.02 17.22
C LYS A 274 13.18 14.58 18.28
N VAL A 275 13.02 13.27 18.40
CA VAL A 275 12.18 12.71 19.45
C VAL A 275 12.92 12.89 20.79
N ASP A 276 12.28 13.59 21.73
CA ASP A 276 12.82 13.77 23.07
C ASP A 276 12.69 12.45 23.86
N GLU A 277 13.80 11.96 24.40
CA GLU A 277 13.84 10.73 25.21
C GLU A 277 12.91 10.80 26.43
N SER A 278 12.58 12.00 26.91
CA SER A 278 11.62 12.20 27.99
C SER A 278 10.21 11.72 27.65
N VAL A 279 9.82 11.72 26.36
CA VAL A 279 8.49 11.31 25.90
C VAL A 279 8.24 9.84 26.22
N GLU A 280 9.19 8.96 25.93
CA GLU A 280 9.09 7.53 26.27
C GLU A 280 8.99 7.34 27.78
N ARG A 281 9.89 7.98 28.55
CA ARG A 281 9.90 7.90 30.00
C ARG A 281 8.55 8.33 30.60
N LEU A 282 8.03 9.49 30.21
CA LEU A 282 6.74 10.00 30.65
C LEU A 282 5.58 9.06 30.30
N GLN A 283 5.60 8.46 29.11
CA GLN A 283 4.58 7.51 28.71
C GLN A 283 4.65 6.21 29.51
N VAL A 284 5.85 5.71 29.79
CA VAL A 284 6.06 4.52 30.64
C VAL A 284 5.60 4.80 32.07
N GLU A 285 5.94 5.96 32.64
CA GLU A 285 5.50 6.36 33.99
C GLU A 285 3.98 6.47 34.06
N LYS A 286 3.34 7.14 33.09
CA LYS A 286 1.89 7.25 32.98
C LYS A 286 1.22 5.87 32.91
N LEU A 287 1.76 4.96 32.10
CA LEU A 287 1.23 3.61 31.97
C LEU A 287 1.39 2.81 33.27
N LYS A 288 2.55 2.92 33.95
CA LYS A 288 2.78 2.30 35.28
C LYS A 288 1.74 2.80 36.28
N LYS A 289 1.53 4.12 36.36
CA LYS A 289 0.55 4.74 37.27
C LYS A 289 -0.87 4.20 36.97
N ILE A 290 -1.31 4.20 35.72
CA ILE A 290 -2.63 3.67 35.35
C ILE A 290 -2.76 2.18 35.75
N LYS A 291 -1.72 1.36 35.55
CA LYS A 291 -1.74 -0.06 35.93
C LYS A 291 -1.80 -0.27 37.47
N GLN A 292 -1.22 0.63 38.25
CA GLN A 292 -1.27 0.59 39.71
C GLN A 292 -2.63 1.05 40.26
N GLU A 293 -3.21 2.11 39.67
CA GLU A 293 -4.45 2.73 40.14
C GLU A 293 -5.71 2.03 39.63
N ARG A 294 -5.64 1.28 38.53
CA ARG A 294 -6.81 0.62 37.92
C ARG A 294 -7.35 -0.50 38.84
N ASP A 295 -8.67 -0.63 38.88
CA ASP A 295 -9.37 -1.75 39.51
C ASP A 295 -9.18 -3.04 38.70
N ASN A 296 -8.24 -3.90 39.13
CA ASN A 296 -7.96 -5.13 38.43
C ASN A 296 -9.12 -6.15 38.48
N HIS A 297 -10.04 -6.02 39.44
CA HIS A 297 -11.25 -6.85 39.46
C HIS A 297 -12.19 -6.47 38.34
N LYS A 298 -12.45 -5.17 38.16
CA LYS A 298 -13.25 -4.67 37.01
C LYS A 298 -12.62 -5.03 35.67
N VAL A 299 -11.29 -4.96 35.56
CA VAL A 299 -10.58 -5.39 34.33
C VAL A 299 -10.84 -6.87 34.03
N LYS A 300 -10.73 -7.75 35.03
CA LYS A 300 -11.01 -9.20 34.85
C LYS A 300 -12.45 -9.44 34.40
N ILE A 301 -13.44 -8.74 34.99
CA ILE A 301 -14.85 -8.85 34.60
C ILE A 301 -15.04 -8.38 33.14
N ALA A 302 -14.46 -7.23 32.78
CA ALA A 302 -14.55 -6.71 31.43
C ALA A 302 -13.91 -7.66 30.39
N LEU A 303 -12.73 -8.21 30.67
CA LEU A 303 -12.08 -9.20 29.80
C LEU A 303 -12.89 -10.50 29.67
N LYS A 304 -13.59 -10.94 30.72
CA LYS A 304 -14.48 -12.09 30.65
C LYS A 304 -15.64 -11.81 29.69
N LYS A 305 -16.29 -10.64 29.80
CA LYS A 305 -17.38 -10.21 28.87
C LYS A 305 -16.95 -10.11 27.39
N VAL A 306 -15.67 -9.83 27.12
CA VAL A 306 -15.15 -9.80 25.74
C VAL A 306 -14.95 -11.20 25.18
N ARG A 307 -14.73 -12.20 26.05
CA ARG A 307 -14.51 -13.61 25.64
C ARG A 307 -15.82 -14.40 25.48
N GLU A 308 -16.86 -13.97 26.16
CA GLU A 308 -18.24 -14.48 26.05
C GLU A 308 -18.98 -13.82 24.86
#